data_60a7f4ff83bd556fd7a364dc1173e4bb
#
_entry.id   60a7f4ff83bd556fd7a364dc1173e4bb
#
_cell.length_a   1.000
_cell.length_b   1.000
_cell.length_c   1.000
_cell.angle_alpha   90.00
_cell.angle_beta   90.00
_cell.angle_gamma   90.00
#
_symmetry.space_group_name_H-M   'P 1'
#
loop_
_entity.id
_entity.type
_entity.pdbx_description
1 polymer ?
#
loop_
_entity_poly.entity_id
_entity_poly.type
_entity_poly.pdbx_seq_one_letter_code
_entity_poly.pdbx_strand_id
1 'polypeptide(L)'
;KKCLETVVSLEEPSCEFCDAKFIQDPDTLDTWFSSALWTFSTLGWPDENSSDLKVYHPTSFINPGYEILFFWVARMILMSGFLLGEIPFKTVYLHGILRDAKGQKFSKSLNTGINPIDVIDQYGTDALRMSVLVGIAPGNDGNFSFEKVKAYQHFANKLWNIARFVLMSIPEDSSEISNSPLNSEDEKILADLQTFVGGITKHMDNYRLYLAAEEIYHYVWHTFADKIIEESKIKLTSRDETERTSAQRMLIDVLATSLKLLHPFMPFITEEIWSKLPLPKKNLLIVENWPSKN
;
A
#
# COMPACT_ATOMS: atom_id res chain seq x y z
N LYS A 1 -0.47 -0.79 -56.63
CA LYS A 1 -1.25 0.49 -56.74
C LYS A 1 -2.56 0.36 -57.55
N LYS A 2 -2.96 -0.82 -58.02
CA LYS A 2 -4.19 -0.97 -58.80
C LYS A 2 -5.46 -1.19 -57.95
N CYS A 3 -5.38 -1.81 -56.78
CA CYS A 3 -6.56 -2.12 -55.97
C CYS A 3 -6.57 -1.46 -54.58
N LEU A 4 -5.55 -0.77 -54.14
CA LEU A 4 -5.43 -0.07 -52.82
C LEU A 4 -5.78 -0.95 -51.61
N GLU A 5 -5.63 -2.25 -51.77
CA GLU A 5 -5.93 -3.20 -50.70
C GLU A 5 -4.84 -3.22 -49.63
N THR A 6 -5.23 -3.33 -48.39
CA THR A 6 -4.33 -3.52 -47.23
C THR A 6 -4.58 -4.90 -46.63
N VAL A 7 -3.51 -5.68 -46.46
CA VAL A 7 -3.58 -7.04 -45.93
C VAL A 7 -2.67 -7.15 -44.73
N VAL A 8 -3.13 -7.81 -43.68
CA VAL A 8 -2.32 -8.21 -42.50
C VAL A 8 -1.95 -9.67 -42.69
N SER A 9 -0.66 -9.97 -42.78
CA SER A 9 -0.16 -11.32 -43.00
C SER A 9 1.19 -11.52 -42.30
N LEU A 10 1.50 -12.75 -41.89
CA LEU A 10 2.83 -13.14 -41.37
C LEU A 10 3.85 -13.38 -42.48
N GLU A 11 3.37 -13.67 -43.70
CA GLU A 11 4.19 -13.93 -44.91
C GLU A 11 3.86 -12.91 -45.99
N GLU A 12 4.70 -12.81 -47.05
CA GLU A 12 4.42 -11.92 -48.17
C GLU A 12 3.10 -12.35 -48.88
N PRO A 13 2.05 -11.54 -48.81
CA PRO A 13 0.75 -11.89 -49.38
C PRO A 13 0.73 -11.69 -50.88
N SER A 14 -0.09 -12.48 -51.60
CA SER A 14 -0.44 -12.24 -52.99
C SER A 14 -1.77 -11.51 -53.11
N CYS A 15 -1.90 -10.59 -54.07
CA CYS A 15 -3.17 -9.91 -54.30
C CYS A 15 -4.12 -10.82 -55.07
N GLU A 16 -5.33 -11.02 -54.54
CA GLU A 16 -6.37 -11.83 -55.21
C GLU A 16 -7.05 -11.09 -56.39
N PHE A 17 -6.90 -9.79 -56.45
CA PHE A 17 -7.60 -8.96 -57.45
C PHE A 17 -6.70 -8.45 -58.57
N CYS A 18 -5.39 -8.55 -58.43
CA CYS A 18 -4.44 -8.09 -59.45
C CYS A 18 -3.05 -8.69 -59.22
N ASP A 19 -2.18 -8.66 -60.23
CA ASP A 19 -0.80 -9.18 -60.17
C ASP A 19 0.19 -8.22 -59.45
N ALA A 20 -0.31 -7.21 -58.75
CA ALA A 20 0.56 -6.26 -58.07
C ALA A 20 1.14 -6.88 -56.79
N LYS A 21 2.43 -6.64 -56.57
CA LYS A 21 3.07 -6.99 -55.29
C LYS A 21 2.66 -6.02 -54.18
N PHE A 22 2.41 -6.56 -53.03
CA PHE A 22 2.28 -5.78 -51.80
C PHE A 22 3.62 -5.14 -51.43
N ILE A 23 3.54 -3.97 -50.82
CA ILE A 23 4.70 -3.29 -50.22
C ILE A 23 4.45 -3.28 -48.75
N GLN A 24 5.41 -3.84 -47.97
CA GLN A 24 5.32 -3.81 -46.53
C GLN A 24 5.36 -2.36 -46.04
N ASP A 25 4.47 -2.04 -45.10
CA ASP A 25 4.47 -0.74 -44.44
C ASP A 25 5.77 -0.59 -43.63
N PRO A 26 6.56 0.47 -43.81
CA PRO A 26 7.79 0.69 -43.07
C PRO A 26 7.57 1.17 -41.65
N ASP A 27 6.36 1.62 -41.33
CA ASP A 27 6.04 2.12 -39.98
C ASP A 27 5.82 0.98 -39.00
N THR A 28 6.14 1.24 -37.75
CA THR A 28 5.83 0.35 -36.64
C THR A 28 4.57 0.82 -35.92
N LEU A 29 3.88 -0.12 -35.27
CA LEU A 29 2.74 0.24 -34.43
C LEU A 29 3.18 1.11 -33.25
N ASP A 30 2.32 2.04 -32.86
CA ASP A 30 2.50 2.88 -31.68
C ASP A 30 2.64 2.01 -30.42
N THR A 31 3.52 2.42 -29.51
CA THR A 31 3.71 1.77 -28.19
C THR A 31 2.38 1.58 -27.45
N TRP A 32 1.46 2.53 -27.56
CA TRP A 32 0.15 2.44 -26.93
C TRP A 32 -0.75 1.35 -27.50
N PHE A 33 -0.48 0.86 -28.72
CA PHE A 33 -1.23 -0.25 -29.30
C PHE A 33 -1.00 -1.54 -28.49
N SER A 34 0.26 -1.95 -28.33
CA SER A 34 0.60 -3.13 -27.53
C SER A 34 0.27 -2.94 -26.04
N SER A 35 0.47 -1.73 -25.51
CA SER A 35 0.08 -1.39 -24.13
C SER A 35 -1.42 -1.55 -23.89
N ALA A 36 -2.26 -1.31 -24.90
CA ALA A 36 -3.70 -1.49 -24.81
C ALA A 36 -4.14 -2.95 -24.69
N LEU A 37 -3.30 -3.89 -25.11
CA LEU A 37 -3.56 -5.33 -25.04
C LEU A 37 -3.10 -5.96 -23.72
N TRP A 38 -2.39 -5.21 -22.88
CA TRP A 38 -1.65 -5.72 -21.72
C TRP A 38 -2.49 -6.57 -20.78
N THR A 39 -3.73 -6.16 -20.50
CA THR A 39 -4.59 -6.81 -19.50
C THR A 39 -4.98 -8.26 -19.84
N PHE A 40 -4.82 -8.68 -21.07
CA PHE A 40 -5.17 -10.03 -21.52
C PHE A 40 -4.07 -10.71 -22.35
N SER A 41 -3.27 -9.96 -23.13
CA SER A 41 -2.20 -10.57 -23.93
C SER A 41 -1.10 -11.21 -23.07
N THR A 42 -0.80 -10.63 -21.90
CA THR A 42 0.17 -11.19 -20.93
C THR A 42 -0.36 -12.43 -20.21
N LEU A 43 -1.66 -12.69 -20.29
CA LEU A 43 -2.33 -13.83 -19.65
C LEU A 43 -2.57 -14.99 -20.63
N GLY A 44 -1.95 -14.94 -21.80
CA GLY A 44 -1.96 -16.01 -22.80
C GLY A 44 -2.94 -15.84 -23.95
N TRP A 45 -3.73 -14.74 -24.00
CA TRP A 45 -4.53 -14.45 -25.19
C TRP A 45 -3.63 -14.39 -26.46
N PRO A 46 -4.00 -14.95 -27.62
CA PRO A 46 -5.35 -15.34 -28.04
C PRO A 46 -5.79 -16.76 -27.70
N ASP A 47 -5.04 -17.52 -26.89
CA ASP A 47 -5.54 -18.80 -26.37
C ASP A 47 -6.62 -18.56 -25.31
N GLU A 48 -7.88 -18.69 -25.72
CA GLU A 48 -9.05 -18.57 -24.83
C GLU A 48 -9.10 -19.64 -23.75
N ASN A 49 -8.28 -20.71 -23.85
CA ASN A 49 -8.18 -21.78 -22.86
C ASN A 49 -7.10 -21.55 -21.82
N SER A 50 -6.28 -20.51 -21.97
CA SER A 50 -5.27 -20.16 -20.99
C SER A 50 -5.84 -20.11 -19.56
N SER A 51 -5.18 -20.82 -18.65
CA SER A 51 -5.55 -20.83 -17.22
C SER A 51 -5.45 -19.45 -16.60
N ASP A 52 -4.42 -18.70 -16.96
CA ASP A 52 -4.15 -17.38 -16.40
C ASP A 52 -5.19 -16.37 -16.87
N LEU A 53 -5.61 -16.44 -18.13
CA LEU A 53 -6.68 -15.61 -18.65
C LEU A 53 -7.98 -15.84 -17.89
N LYS A 54 -8.35 -17.10 -17.65
CA LYS A 54 -9.58 -17.46 -16.92
C LYS A 54 -9.57 -17.05 -15.45
N VAL A 55 -8.40 -16.97 -14.81
CA VAL A 55 -8.26 -16.67 -13.38
C VAL A 55 -8.07 -15.18 -13.14
N TYR A 56 -7.25 -14.49 -13.95
CA TYR A 56 -6.78 -13.14 -13.68
C TYR A 56 -7.46 -12.06 -14.52
N HIS A 57 -8.27 -12.43 -15.53
CA HIS A 57 -9.07 -11.48 -16.29
C HIS A 57 -10.56 -11.63 -15.92
N PRO A 58 -11.27 -10.55 -15.60
CA PRO A 58 -10.82 -9.15 -15.43
C PRO A 58 -9.95 -8.95 -14.18
N THR A 59 -8.96 -8.07 -14.28
CA THR A 59 -8.12 -7.66 -13.16
C THR A 59 -8.94 -6.96 -12.07
N SER A 60 -8.67 -7.24 -10.80
CA SER A 60 -9.40 -6.64 -9.69
C SER A 60 -9.12 -5.16 -9.52
N PHE A 61 -7.86 -4.75 -9.72
CA PHE A 61 -7.39 -3.40 -9.40
C PHE A 61 -6.21 -3.00 -10.30
N ILE A 62 -6.21 -1.75 -10.79
CA ILE A 62 -5.10 -1.16 -11.51
C ILE A 62 -4.80 0.24 -10.96
N ASN A 63 -3.51 0.58 -10.83
CA ASN A 63 -3.05 1.85 -10.24
C ASN A 63 -2.17 2.63 -11.23
N PRO A 64 -2.72 3.30 -12.25
CA PRO A 64 -2.00 4.16 -13.17
C PRO A 64 -1.89 5.59 -12.64
N GLY A 65 -0.91 6.34 -13.15
CA GLY A 65 -0.92 7.79 -13.03
C GLY A 65 -2.13 8.40 -13.76
N TYR A 66 -2.71 9.46 -13.20
CA TYR A 66 -3.86 10.10 -13.82
C TYR A 66 -3.55 10.62 -15.24
N GLU A 67 -2.30 10.97 -15.51
CA GLU A 67 -1.85 11.51 -16.81
C GLU A 67 -1.97 10.53 -17.99
N ILE A 68 -1.97 9.21 -17.71
CA ILE A 68 -2.10 8.16 -18.71
C ILE A 68 -3.49 7.51 -18.73
N LEU A 69 -4.47 8.11 -18.06
CA LEU A 69 -5.85 7.63 -18.05
C LEU A 69 -6.38 7.46 -19.49
N PHE A 70 -6.20 8.49 -20.31
CA PHE A 70 -6.69 8.47 -21.70
C PHE A 70 -5.82 7.59 -22.61
N PHE A 71 -4.49 7.71 -22.51
CA PHE A 71 -3.58 6.99 -23.40
C PHE A 71 -3.49 5.50 -23.14
N TRP A 72 -3.66 5.09 -21.88
CA TRP A 72 -3.51 3.69 -21.50
C TRP A 72 -4.81 3.05 -21.02
N VAL A 73 -5.45 3.60 -20.01
CA VAL A 73 -6.61 2.97 -19.38
C VAL A 73 -7.80 2.91 -20.34
N ALA A 74 -8.13 4.02 -21.00
CA ALA A 74 -9.23 4.06 -21.96
C ALA A 74 -8.98 3.12 -23.16
N ARG A 75 -7.75 3.02 -23.64
CA ARG A 75 -7.40 2.11 -24.73
C ARG A 75 -7.49 0.65 -24.31
N MET A 76 -7.08 0.28 -23.07
CA MET A 76 -7.28 -1.07 -22.56
C MET A 76 -8.76 -1.44 -22.48
N ILE A 77 -9.62 -0.52 -22.03
CA ILE A 77 -11.08 -0.72 -21.99
C ILE A 77 -11.63 -0.97 -23.40
N LEU A 78 -11.23 -0.15 -24.37
CA LEU A 78 -11.67 -0.28 -25.76
C LEU A 78 -11.22 -1.61 -26.38
N MET A 79 -9.95 -1.98 -26.21
CA MET A 79 -9.42 -3.20 -26.80
C MET A 79 -9.97 -4.46 -26.14
N SER A 80 -10.10 -4.50 -24.83
CA SER A 80 -10.72 -5.61 -24.13
C SER A 80 -12.20 -5.75 -24.48
N GLY A 81 -12.93 -4.63 -24.51
CA GLY A 81 -14.33 -4.63 -24.94
C GLY A 81 -14.53 -5.09 -26.39
N PHE A 82 -13.62 -4.73 -27.30
CA PHE A 82 -13.67 -5.13 -28.71
C PHE A 82 -13.29 -6.61 -28.92
N LEU A 83 -12.22 -7.10 -28.25
CA LEU A 83 -11.66 -8.43 -28.49
C LEU A 83 -12.27 -9.52 -27.60
N LEU A 84 -12.63 -9.20 -26.36
CA LEU A 84 -13.12 -10.15 -25.36
C LEU A 84 -14.58 -9.89 -24.95
N GLY A 85 -15.15 -8.74 -25.30
CA GLY A 85 -16.53 -8.41 -24.94
C GLY A 85 -16.73 -7.98 -23.48
N GLU A 86 -15.65 -7.71 -22.73
CA GLU A 86 -15.74 -7.39 -21.30
C GLU A 86 -14.79 -6.28 -20.87
N ILE A 87 -15.10 -5.64 -19.72
CA ILE A 87 -14.27 -4.60 -19.10
C ILE A 87 -13.06 -5.23 -18.42
N PRO A 88 -11.81 -4.74 -18.65
CA PRO A 88 -10.60 -5.45 -18.23
C PRO A 88 -10.28 -5.34 -16.73
N PHE A 89 -10.90 -4.44 -15.97
CA PHE A 89 -10.66 -4.26 -14.53
C PHE A 89 -11.86 -3.69 -13.78
N LYS A 90 -11.96 -4.04 -12.50
CA LYS A 90 -13.08 -3.62 -11.63
C LYS A 90 -12.85 -2.24 -11.03
N THR A 91 -11.60 -1.92 -10.67
CA THR A 91 -11.24 -0.67 -10.01
C THR A 91 -10.02 -0.04 -10.67
N VAL A 92 -10.11 1.26 -10.97
CA VAL A 92 -8.99 2.08 -11.42
C VAL A 92 -8.68 3.11 -10.34
N TYR A 93 -7.52 2.98 -9.71
CA TYR A 93 -7.04 3.90 -8.69
C TYR A 93 -6.00 4.84 -9.30
N LEU A 94 -6.36 6.11 -9.46
CA LEU A 94 -5.47 7.09 -10.07
C LEU A 94 -4.55 7.70 -9.02
N HIS A 95 -3.23 7.58 -9.21
CA HIS A 95 -2.26 8.31 -8.38
C HIS A 95 -1.79 9.59 -9.07
N GLY A 96 -1.36 10.56 -8.26
CA GLY A 96 -0.72 11.78 -8.73
C GLY A 96 0.77 11.58 -9.02
N ILE A 97 1.43 12.67 -9.41
CA ILE A 97 2.86 12.71 -9.70
C ILE A 97 3.55 13.43 -8.56
N LEU A 98 4.73 12.95 -8.18
CA LEU A 98 5.58 13.68 -7.26
C LEU A 98 6.27 14.85 -7.98
N ARG A 99 6.26 16.00 -7.31
CA ARG A 99 6.89 17.24 -7.76
C ARG A 99 7.95 17.67 -6.76
N ASP A 100 8.87 18.48 -7.19
CA ASP A 100 9.84 19.10 -6.30
C ASP A 100 9.18 20.18 -5.39
N ALA A 101 9.96 20.77 -4.49
CA ALA A 101 9.48 21.81 -3.58
C ALA A 101 8.96 23.08 -4.29
N LYS A 102 9.30 23.26 -5.59
CA LYS A 102 8.83 24.36 -6.43
C LYS A 102 7.62 23.98 -7.28
N GLY A 103 7.10 22.76 -7.12
CA GLY A 103 5.98 22.24 -7.90
C GLY A 103 6.34 21.78 -9.31
N GLN A 104 7.64 21.63 -9.65
CA GLN A 104 8.09 21.16 -10.94
C GLN A 104 8.14 19.64 -10.98
N LYS A 105 7.76 19.05 -12.10
CA LYS A 105 7.88 17.60 -12.32
C LYS A 105 9.35 17.19 -12.32
N PHE A 106 9.68 16.10 -11.63
CA PHE A 106 11.02 15.52 -11.72
C PHE A 106 11.32 15.05 -13.15
N SER A 107 12.49 15.42 -13.64
CA SER A 107 12.93 15.09 -14.99
C SER A 107 14.37 14.57 -15.01
N LYS A 108 14.58 13.43 -15.68
CA LYS A 108 15.92 12.90 -15.88
C LYS A 108 16.78 13.83 -16.75
N SER A 109 16.19 14.44 -17.80
CA SER A 109 16.89 15.35 -18.71
C SER A 109 17.33 16.66 -18.05
N LEU A 110 16.60 17.12 -17.02
CA LEU A 110 16.93 18.32 -16.24
C LEU A 110 17.75 18.01 -14.97
N ASN A 111 18.07 16.74 -14.74
CA ASN A 111 18.79 16.25 -13.57
C ASN A 111 18.15 16.72 -12.23
N THR A 112 16.83 16.85 -12.21
CA THR A 112 16.05 17.22 -11.03
C THR A 112 15.50 16.01 -10.29
N GLY A 113 15.76 14.79 -10.81
CA GLY A 113 15.28 13.55 -10.22
C GLY A 113 15.97 13.24 -8.88
N ILE A 114 15.18 12.86 -7.89
CA ILE A 114 15.68 12.32 -6.62
C ILE A 114 15.75 10.82 -6.77
N ASN A 115 16.93 10.23 -6.47
CA ASN A 115 17.07 8.79 -6.43
C ASN A 115 16.45 8.28 -5.11
N PRO A 116 15.40 7.44 -5.17
CA PRO A 116 14.76 6.91 -3.96
C PRO A 116 15.72 6.11 -3.07
N ILE A 117 16.73 5.45 -3.65
CA ILE A 117 17.70 4.65 -2.89
C ILE A 117 18.53 5.54 -1.97
N ASP A 118 18.99 6.70 -2.45
CA ASP A 118 19.78 7.64 -1.63
C ASP A 118 18.95 8.17 -0.44
N VAL A 119 17.63 8.35 -0.65
CA VAL A 119 16.71 8.75 0.42
C VAL A 119 16.52 7.60 1.43
N ILE A 120 16.38 6.37 0.94
CA ILE A 120 16.25 5.17 1.77
C ILE A 120 17.49 4.97 2.64
N ASP A 121 18.67 5.10 2.06
CA ASP A 121 19.95 4.95 2.77
C ASP A 121 20.10 5.99 3.89
N GLN A 122 19.61 7.20 3.67
CA GLN A 122 19.73 8.29 4.64
C GLN A 122 18.62 8.30 5.71
N TYR A 123 17.39 7.97 5.35
CA TYR A 123 16.22 8.16 6.23
C TYR A 123 15.45 6.88 6.55
N GLY A 124 15.71 5.80 5.83
CA GLY A 124 14.98 4.53 5.93
C GLY A 124 13.77 4.43 5.01
N THR A 125 13.46 3.21 4.61
CA THR A 125 12.39 2.90 3.66
C THR A 125 11.01 3.31 4.18
N ASP A 126 10.71 3.03 5.43
CA ASP A 126 9.40 3.33 6.03
C ASP A 126 9.11 4.83 6.10
N ALA A 127 10.14 5.64 6.35
CA ALA A 127 10.02 7.09 6.36
C ALA A 127 9.70 7.64 4.96
N LEU A 128 10.37 7.15 3.93
CA LEU A 128 10.07 7.50 2.54
C LEU A 128 8.64 7.11 2.17
N ARG A 129 8.23 5.86 2.45
CA ARG A 129 6.89 5.35 2.15
C ARG A 129 5.78 6.21 2.75
N MET A 130 5.87 6.54 4.02
CA MET A 130 4.91 7.44 4.69
C MET A 130 4.91 8.83 4.08
N SER A 131 6.07 9.38 3.76
CA SER A 131 6.20 10.76 3.24
C SER A 131 5.54 10.96 1.89
N VAL A 132 5.51 9.94 1.04
CA VAL A 132 4.91 10.01 -0.31
C VAL A 132 3.44 9.61 -0.34
N LEU A 133 2.89 9.15 0.79
CA LEU A 133 1.50 8.72 0.89
C LEU A 133 0.63 9.70 1.68
N VAL A 134 1.05 10.03 2.91
CA VAL A 134 0.23 10.84 3.83
C VAL A 134 -0.01 12.23 3.25
N GLY A 135 -1.27 12.70 3.33
CA GLY A 135 -1.69 14.02 2.85
C GLY A 135 -1.81 14.13 1.33
N ILE A 136 -1.71 13.02 0.56
CA ILE A 136 -1.85 13.02 -0.90
C ILE A 136 -3.08 12.19 -1.28
N ALA A 137 -4.18 12.89 -1.59
CA ALA A 137 -5.40 12.22 -2.03
C ALA A 137 -5.25 11.66 -3.47
N PRO A 138 -6.02 10.60 -3.83
CA PRO A 138 -6.02 10.07 -5.17
C PRO A 138 -6.23 11.14 -6.25
N GLY A 139 -5.48 11.03 -7.35
CA GLY A 139 -5.53 11.97 -8.48
C GLY A 139 -4.83 13.32 -8.25
N ASN A 140 -4.30 13.57 -7.05
CA ASN A 140 -3.58 14.80 -6.74
C ASN A 140 -2.07 14.61 -6.75
N ASP A 141 -1.35 15.62 -7.23
CA ASP A 141 0.10 15.65 -7.16
C ASP A 141 0.57 15.92 -5.73
N GLY A 142 1.70 15.33 -5.37
CA GLY A 142 2.36 15.55 -4.09
C GLY A 142 3.71 16.24 -4.25
N ASN A 143 4.02 17.19 -3.35
CA ASN A 143 5.34 17.77 -3.30
C ASN A 143 6.26 16.91 -2.41
N PHE A 144 7.41 16.52 -2.96
CA PHE A 144 8.44 15.84 -2.20
C PHE A 144 9.17 16.83 -1.31
N SER A 145 9.39 16.46 -0.05
CA SER A 145 10.13 17.26 0.92
C SER A 145 10.98 16.37 1.81
N PHE A 146 12.25 16.67 1.92
CA PHE A 146 13.18 15.98 2.85
C PHE A 146 12.77 16.19 4.31
N GLU A 147 12.22 17.36 4.65
CA GLU A 147 11.70 17.64 5.98
C GLU A 147 10.56 16.70 6.35
N LYS A 148 9.68 16.41 5.39
CA LYS A 148 8.59 15.46 5.58
C LYS A 148 9.11 14.03 5.76
N VAL A 149 10.11 13.60 4.97
CA VAL A 149 10.77 12.29 5.14
C VAL A 149 11.41 12.19 6.52
N LYS A 150 12.14 13.22 6.95
CA LYS A 150 12.77 13.29 8.28
C LYS A 150 11.75 13.24 9.41
N ALA A 151 10.58 13.89 9.26
CA ALA A 151 9.52 13.82 10.25
C ALA A 151 9.02 12.37 10.45
N TYR A 152 8.86 11.61 9.37
CA TYR A 152 8.48 10.20 9.48
C TYR A 152 9.61 9.29 9.95
N GLN A 153 10.87 9.64 9.74
CA GLN A 153 12.01 8.98 10.41
C GLN A 153 11.92 9.16 11.94
N HIS A 154 11.60 10.37 12.40
CA HIS A 154 11.37 10.61 13.83
C HIS A 154 10.16 9.83 14.37
N PHE A 155 9.12 9.66 13.55
CA PHE A 155 7.99 8.82 13.91
C PHE A 155 8.39 7.34 14.05
N ALA A 156 9.19 6.81 13.13
CA ALA A 156 9.72 5.46 13.25
C ALA A 156 10.53 5.28 14.55
N ASN A 157 11.40 6.25 14.87
CA ASN A 157 12.14 6.23 16.12
C ASN A 157 11.24 6.33 17.36
N LYS A 158 10.15 7.12 17.30
CA LYS A 158 9.16 7.18 18.39
C LYS A 158 8.45 5.84 18.55
N LEU A 159 8.03 5.19 17.47
CA LEU A 159 7.41 3.86 17.49
C LEU A 159 8.34 2.81 18.12
N TRP A 160 9.62 2.83 17.78
CA TRP A 160 10.63 1.98 18.39
C TRP A 160 10.74 2.20 19.92
N ASN A 161 10.75 3.47 20.37
CA ASN A 161 10.82 3.80 21.78
C ASN A 161 9.54 3.42 22.54
N ILE A 162 8.35 3.55 21.91
CA ILE A 162 7.08 3.04 22.43
C ILE A 162 7.19 1.54 22.67
N ALA A 163 7.61 0.79 21.65
CA ALA A 163 7.76 -0.67 21.75
C ALA A 163 8.76 -1.08 22.82
N ARG A 164 9.90 -0.38 22.91
CA ARG A 164 10.90 -0.62 23.95
C ARG A 164 10.32 -0.39 25.35
N PHE A 165 9.56 0.70 25.55
CA PHE A 165 8.91 0.97 26.82
C PHE A 165 7.93 -0.15 27.21
N VAL A 166 7.05 -0.55 26.28
CA VAL A 166 6.08 -1.62 26.53
C VAL A 166 6.79 -2.92 26.87
N LEU A 167 7.79 -3.32 26.08
CA LEU A 167 8.55 -4.56 26.33
C LEU A 167 9.30 -4.56 27.66
N MET A 168 9.87 -3.43 28.06
CA MET A 168 10.54 -3.31 29.37
C MET A 168 9.57 -3.29 30.55
N SER A 169 8.29 -3.02 30.32
CA SER A 169 7.24 -3.01 31.36
C SER A 169 6.64 -4.40 31.61
N ILE A 170 7.04 -5.39 30.82
CA ILE A 170 6.51 -6.75 30.87
C ILE A 170 7.56 -7.67 31.48
N PRO A 171 7.20 -8.60 32.40
CA PRO A 171 8.12 -9.63 32.90
C PRO A 171 8.64 -10.54 31.76
N GLU A 172 9.82 -11.11 31.93
CA GLU A 172 10.40 -12.07 30.98
C GLU A 172 9.49 -13.30 30.78
N ASP A 173 8.82 -13.78 31.83
CA ASP A 173 7.78 -14.81 31.71
C ASP A 173 6.40 -14.16 31.55
N SER A 174 6.08 -13.83 30.34
CA SER A 174 4.82 -13.14 29.98
C SER A 174 3.71 -14.06 29.49
N SER A 175 3.88 -15.38 29.58
CA SER A 175 2.92 -16.37 29.08
C SER A 175 1.51 -16.24 29.70
N GLU A 176 1.43 -15.73 30.93
CA GLU A 176 0.18 -15.53 31.64
C GLU A 176 -0.49 -14.18 31.39
N ILE A 177 0.26 -13.16 30.90
CA ILE A 177 -0.24 -11.79 30.73
C ILE A 177 -1.36 -11.72 29.68
N SER A 178 -1.25 -12.47 28.61
CA SER A 178 -2.26 -12.48 27.53
C SER A 178 -3.65 -12.91 27.99
N ASN A 179 -3.75 -13.61 29.12
CA ASN A 179 -5.01 -14.11 29.68
C ASN A 179 -5.39 -13.40 30.99
N SER A 180 -4.62 -12.41 31.44
CA SER A 180 -4.93 -11.68 32.67
C SER A 180 -6.25 -10.93 32.56
N PRO A 181 -7.07 -10.81 33.60
CA PRO A 181 -8.27 -10.01 33.55
C PRO A 181 -7.93 -8.54 33.35
N LEU A 182 -8.76 -7.85 32.56
CA LEU A 182 -8.67 -6.40 32.42
C LEU A 182 -9.54 -5.70 33.44
N ASN A 183 -9.09 -4.54 33.93
CA ASN A 183 -9.96 -3.64 34.67
C ASN A 183 -10.85 -2.84 33.70
N SER A 184 -11.88 -2.20 34.24
CA SER A 184 -12.89 -1.48 33.41
C SER A 184 -12.33 -0.31 32.59
N GLU A 185 -11.26 0.35 33.07
CA GLU A 185 -10.61 1.45 32.34
C GLU A 185 -9.81 0.92 31.14
N ASP A 186 -9.05 -0.16 31.35
CA ASP A 186 -8.25 -0.78 30.30
C ASP A 186 -9.14 -1.49 29.25
N GLU A 187 -10.26 -2.09 29.69
CA GLU A 187 -11.31 -2.60 28.77
C GLU A 187 -11.86 -1.48 27.88
N LYS A 188 -12.13 -0.30 28.44
CA LYS A 188 -12.60 0.84 27.69
C LYS A 188 -11.58 1.30 26.65
N ILE A 189 -10.29 1.36 27.00
CA ILE A 189 -9.21 1.70 26.04
C ILE A 189 -9.21 0.72 24.86
N LEU A 190 -9.34 -0.57 25.12
CA LEU A 190 -9.40 -1.58 24.06
C LEU A 190 -10.70 -1.49 23.23
N ALA A 191 -11.83 -1.14 23.82
CA ALA A 191 -13.08 -0.90 23.10
C ALA A 191 -12.99 0.34 22.17
N ASP A 192 -12.37 1.41 22.65
CA ASP A 192 -12.10 2.61 21.84
C ASP A 192 -11.14 2.29 20.69
N LEU A 193 -10.09 1.47 20.93
CA LEU A 193 -9.20 0.97 19.88
C LEU A 193 -9.95 0.15 18.83
N GLN A 194 -10.87 -0.72 19.24
CA GLN A 194 -11.67 -1.50 18.27
C GLN A 194 -12.58 -0.60 17.40
N THR A 195 -13.09 0.47 17.97
CA THR A 195 -13.85 1.48 17.22
C THR A 195 -12.95 2.18 16.20
N PHE A 196 -11.73 2.55 16.61
CA PHE A 196 -10.72 3.13 15.73
C PHE A 196 -10.33 2.17 14.59
N VAL A 197 -10.07 0.89 14.88
CA VAL A 197 -9.80 -0.15 13.87
C VAL A 197 -10.91 -0.19 12.81
N GLY A 198 -12.17 -0.12 13.23
CA GLY A 198 -13.31 -0.08 12.30
C GLY A 198 -13.29 1.14 11.37
N GLY A 199 -12.87 2.31 11.87
CA GLY A 199 -12.66 3.52 11.07
C GLY A 199 -11.57 3.35 10.02
N ILE A 200 -10.41 2.86 10.44
CA ILE A 200 -9.27 2.59 9.56
C ILE A 200 -9.61 1.55 8.49
N THR A 201 -10.27 0.46 8.86
CA THR A 201 -10.74 -0.57 7.91
C THR A 201 -11.63 0.04 6.84
N LYS A 202 -12.57 0.90 7.22
CA LYS A 202 -13.42 1.61 6.27
C LYS A 202 -12.63 2.52 5.32
N HIS A 203 -11.56 3.16 5.79
CA HIS A 203 -10.68 3.94 4.91
C HIS A 203 -9.93 3.03 3.93
N MET A 204 -9.41 1.90 4.39
CA MET A 204 -8.71 0.91 3.54
C MET A 204 -9.64 0.35 2.47
N ASP A 205 -10.86 -0.08 2.83
CA ASP A 205 -11.85 -0.63 1.91
C ASP A 205 -12.30 0.37 0.84
N ASN A 206 -12.27 1.67 1.15
CA ASN A 206 -12.62 2.75 0.22
C ASN A 206 -11.38 3.36 -0.47
N TYR A 207 -10.22 2.71 -0.41
CA TYR A 207 -8.96 3.17 -1.02
C TYR A 207 -8.51 4.57 -0.55
N ARG A 208 -8.92 5.00 0.65
CA ARG A 208 -8.46 6.24 1.28
C ARG A 208 -7.19 6.00 2.10
N LEU A 209 -6.18 5.42 1.44
CA LEU A 209 -4.95 4.95 2.09
C LEU A 209 -4.20 6.08 2.80
N TYR A 210 -4.22 7.27 2.23
CA TYR A 210 -3.59 8.47 2.80
C TYR A 210 -4.22 8.88 4.13
N LEU A 211 -5.57 8.79 4.27
CA LEU A 211 -6.28 9.06 5.53
C LEU A 211 -6.01 7.96 6.55
N ALA A 212 -6.06 6.69 6.14
CA ALA A 212 -5.74 5.60 7.04
C ALA A 212 -4.34 5.77 7.66
N ALA A 213 -3.33 6.04 6.83
CA ALA A 213 -1.96 6.25 7.30
C ALA A 213 -1.83 7.48 8.23
N GLU A 214 -2.51 8.56 7.93
CA GLU A 214 -2.51 9.80 8.72
C GLU A 214 -3.18 9.59 10.08
N GLU A 215 -4.36 8.98 10.12
CA GLU A 215 -5.08 8.71 11.36
C GLU A 215 -4.33 7.72 12.26
N ILE A 216 -3.71 6.67 11.69
CA ILE A 216 -2.88 5.74 12.45
C ILE A 216 -1.65 6.46 13.03
N TYR A 217 -1.00 7.32 12.24
CA TYR A 217 0.10 8.16 12.73
C TYR A 217 -0.33 8.98 13.94
N HIS A 218 -1.46 9.70 13.85
CA HIS A 218 -1.97 10.52 14.95
C HIS A 218 -2.37 9.69 16.17
N TYR A 219 -3.01 8.55 15.97
CA TYR A 219 -3.35 7.64 17.06
C TYR A 219 -2.10 7.17 17.81
N VAL A 220 -1.09 6.67 17.09
CA VAL A 220 0.14 6.16 17.72
C VAL A 220 0.91 7.26 18.42
N TRP A 221 0.99 8.44 17.80
CA TRP A 221 1.74 9.56 18.38
C TRP A 221 1.03 10.18 19.58
N HIS A 222 -0.22 10.61 19.41
CA HIS A 222 -0.91 11.43 20.41
C HIS A 222 -1.77 10.63 21.38
N THR A 223 -2.41 9.55 20.92
CA THR A 223 -3.28 8.75 21.79
C THR A 223 -2.47 7.68 22.49
N PHE A 224 -1.71 6.87 21.78
CA PHE A 224 -0.99 5.78 22.41
C PHE A 224 0.22 6.29 23.21
N ALA A 225 1.12 7.07 22.60
CA ALA A 225 2.35 7.50 23.27
C ALA A 225 2.09 8.59 24.32
N ASP A 226 1.39 9.67 23.96
CA ASP A 226 1.30 10.86 24.79
C ASP A 226 0.21 10.73 25.89
N LYS A 227 -0.75 9.80 25.73
CA LYS A 227 -1.84 9.62 26.70
C LYS A 227 -1.79 8.23 27.35
N ILE A 228 -2.06 7.14 26.59
CA ILE A 228 -2.21 5.80 27.16
C ILE A 228 -0.95 5.35 27.91
N ILE A 229 0.24 5.53 27.30
CA ILE A 229 1.52 5.17 27.96
C ILE A 229 1.73 6.01 29.22
N GLU A 230 1.51 7.33 29.16
CA GLU A 230 1.74 8.20 30.32
C GLU A 230 0.81 7.85 31.50
N GLU A 231 -0.47 7.60 31.23
CA GLU A 231 -1.45 7.17 32.22
C GLU A 231 -1.11 5.77 32.80
N SER A 232 -0.58 4.87 31.97
CA SER A 232 -0.20 3.52 32.39
C SER A 232 1.01 3.47 33.31
N LYS A 233 1.89 4.48 33.36
CA LYS A 233 3.06 4.50 34.21
C LYS A 233 2.70 4.36 35.70
N ILE A 234 1.60 4.95 36.11
CA ILE A 234 1.09 4.86 37.50
C ILE A 234 0.67 3.42 37.81
N LYS A 235 -0.11 2.82 36.91
CA LYS A 235 -0.60 1.44 37.04
C LYS A 235 0.55 0.42 37.05
N LEU A 236 1.56 0.61 36.22
CA LEU A 236 2.73 -0.27 36.13
C LEU A 236 3.60 -0.26 37.39
N THR A 237 3.54 0.80 38.20
CA THR A 237 4.26 0.90 39.47
C THR A 237 3.38 0.58 40.68
N SER A 238 2.12 0.22 40.46
CA SER A 238 1.18 -0.16 41.53
C SER A 238 1.63 -1.40 42.28
N ARG A 239 1.32 -1.43 43.57
CA ARG A 239 1.49 -2.62 44.41
C ARG A 239 0.39 -3.68 44.16
N ASP A 240 -0.72 -3.26 43.60
CA ASP A 240 -1.80 -4.16 43.17
C ASP A 240 -1.38 -4.88 41.90
N GLU A 241 -1.22 -6.19 42.02
CA GLU A 241 -0.82 -7.05 40.91
C GLU A 241 -1.88 -7.08 39.77
N THR A 242 -3.16 -7.03 40.14
CA THR A 242 -4.27 -7.05 39.18
C THR A 242 -4.25 -5.79 38.32
N GLU A 243 -4.03 -4.63 38.92
CA GLU A 243 -3.92 -3.35 38.21
C GLU A 243 -2.71 -3.34 37.29
N ARG A 244 -1.56 -3.83 37.77
CA ARG A 244 -0.33 -3.89 36.99
C ARG A 244 -0.44 -4.83 35.78
N THR A 245 -0.96 -6.05 36.00
CA THR A 245 -1.11 -7.04 34.91
C THR A 245 -2.16 -6.63 33.88
N SER A 246 -3.24 -5.99 34.30
CA SER A 246 -4.23 -5.38 33.41
C SER A 246 -3.59 -4.35 32.46
N ALA A 247 -2.82 -3.40 33.02
CA ALA A 247 -2.13 -2.37 32.24
C ALA A 247 -1.09 -2.98 31.28
N GLN A 248 -0.35 -4.00 31.71
CA GLN A 248 0.62 -4.70 30.85
C GLN A 248 -0.06 -5.37 29.67
N ARG A 249 -1.15 -6.12 29.89
CA ARG A 249 -1.95 -6.75 28.84
C ARG A 249 -2.49 -5.70 27.86
N MET A 250 -3.14 -4.66 28.38
CA MET A 250 -3.69 -3.58 27.56
C MET A 250 -2.61 -2.95 26.67
N LEU A 251 -1.41 -2.66 27.20
CA LEU A 251 -0.31 -2.08 26.42
C LEU A 251 0.19 -3.00 25.30
N ILE A 252 0.28 -4.32 25.56
CA ILE A 252 0.63 -5.30 24.52
C ILE A 252 -0.42 -5.31 23.41
N ASP A 253 -1.70 -5.36 23.76
CA ASP A 253 -2.81 -5.44 22.81
C ASP A 253 -2.90 -4.16 21.95
N VAL A 254 -2.70 -2.98 22.55
CA VAL A 254 -2.64 -1.71 21.84
C VAL A 254 -1.44 -1.65 20.88
N LEU A 255 -0.26 -2.08 21.35
CA LEU A 255 0.95 -2.11 20.51
C LEU A 255 0.78 -3.10 19.36
N ALA A 256 0.36 -4.33 19.63
CA ALA A 256 0.17 -5.37 18.61
C ALA A 256 -0.83 -4.93 17.52
N THR A 257 -1.95 -4.33 17.94
CA THR A 257 -2.96 -3.81 17.02
C THR A 257 -2.41 -2.64 16.21
N SER A 258 -1.69 -1.70 16.84
CA SER A 258 -1.06 -0.56 16.16
C SER A 258 -0.04 -1.01 15.11
N LEU A 259 0.75 -2.05 15.40
CA LEU A 259 1.70 -2.62 14.45
C LEU A 259 0.99 -3.23 13.24
N LYS A 260 -0.10 -3.98 13.45
CA LYS A 260 -0.92 -4.53 12.36
C LYS A 260 -1.49 -3.44 11.47
N LEU A 261 -2.02 -2.37 12.04
CA LEU A 261 -2.55 -1.23 11.29
C LEU A 261 -1.47 -0.46 10.52
N LEU A 262 -0.27 -0.30 11.09
CA LEU A 262 0.86 0.39 10.45
C LEU A 262 1.57 -0.45 9.38
N HIS A 263 1.51 -1.77 9.47
CA HIS A 263 2.32 -2.66 8.64
C HIS A 263 2.19 -2.42 7.12
N PRO A 264 1.02 -2.17 6.53
CA PRO A 264 0.90 -1.85 5.11
C PRO A 264 1.69 -0.61 4.69
N PHE A 265 1.94 0.31 5.60
CA PHE A 265 2.60 1.59 5.37
C PHE A 265 4.08 1.58 5.74
N MET A 266 4.43 0.94 6.86
CA MET A 266 5.76 0.88 7.47
C MET A 266 6.18 -0.56 7.75
N PRO A 267 6.34 -1.42 6.71
CA PRO A 267 6.52 -2.87 6.91
C PRO A 267 7.79 -3.25 7.65
N PHE A 268 8.89 -2.50 7.51
CA PHE A 268 10.18 -2.92 8.05
C PHE A 268 10.24 -2.76 9.57
N ILE A 269 9.94 -1.58 10.09
CA ILE A 269 10.01 -1.35 11.53
C ILE A 269 8.92 -2.11 12.29
N THR A 270 7.74 -2.24 11.70
CA THR A 270 6.64 -2.98 12.33
C THR A 270 6.93 -4.48 12.42
N GLU A 271 7.52 -5.09 11.38
CA GLU A 271 7.95 -6.49 11.41
C GLU A 271 9.03 -6.71 12.47
N GLU A 272 10.04 -5.82 12.52
CA GLU A 272 11.12 -5.92 13.48
C GLU A 272 10.61 -5.82 14.95
N ILE A 273 9.69 -4.90 15.22
CA ILE A 273 9.06 -4.79 16.53
C ILE A 273 8.19 -6.01 16.83
N TRP A 274 7.39 -6.43 15.84
CA TRP A 274 6.52 -7.61 15.97
C TRP A 274 7.30 -8.85 16.34
N SER A 275 8.49 -9.05 15.77
CA SER A 275 9.36 -10.20 16.08
C SER A 275 9.72 -10.29 17.56
N LYS A 276 9.72 -9.16 18.27
CA LYS A 276 10.11 -9.04 19.70
C LYS A 276 8.92 -9.14 20.67
N LEU A 277 7.68 -9.06 20.16
CA LEU A 277 6.51 -9.16 21.04
C LEU A 277 6.38 -10.57 21.64
N PRO A 278 6.07 -10.71 22.93
CA PRO A 278 5.88 -11.99 23.60
C PRO A 278 4.48 -12.57 23.33
N LEU A 279 4.14 -12.76 22.06
CA LEU A 279 2.85 -13.31 21.64
C LEU A 279 2.99 -14.80 21.33
N PRO A 280 2.07 -15.66 21.81
CA PRO A 280 2.11 -17.08 21.53
C PRO A 280 1.81 -17.35 20.04
N LYS A 281 2.56 -18.26 19.41
CA LYS A 281 2.32 -18.79 18.04
C LYS A 281 2.15 -17.71 16.96
N LYS A 282 2.92 -16.61 17.03
CA LYS A 282 2.89 -15.57 15.99
C LYS A 282 3.63 -16.02 14.73
N ASN A 283 3.07 -15.68 13.57
CA ASN A 283 3.73 -15.73 12.29
C ASN A 283 4.50 -14.42 12.01
N LEU A 284 5.08 -14.28 10.81
CA LEU A 284 5.50 -12.97 10.33
C LEU A 284 4.27 -12.04 10.26
N LEU A 285 4.45 -10.78 10.61
CA LEU A 285 3.35 -9.80 10.63
C LEU A 285 2.67 -9.67 9.26
N ILE A 286 3.45 -9.78 8.19
CA ILE A 286 2.94 -9.69 6.80
C ILE A 286 1.87 -10.75 6.47
N VAL A 287 1.84 -11.87 7.17
CA VAL A 287 0.84 -12.96 6.97
C VAL A 287 -0.18 -13.05 8.09
N GLU A 288 -0.09 -12.16 9.09
CA GLU A 288 -1.08 -12.07 10.16
C GLU A 288 -2.40 -11.47 9.66
N ASN A 289 -3.49 -11.86 10.29
CA ASN A 289 -4.80 -11.32 9.98
C ASN A 289 -4.89 -9.82 10.32
N TRP A 290 -5.55 -9.07 9.43
CA TRP A 290 -5.95 -7.71 9.72
C TRP A 290 -6.78 -7.65 11.00
N PRO A 291 -6.57 -6.66 11.90
CA PRO A 291 -7.37 -6.56 13.12
C PRO A 291 -8.84 -6.34 12.73
N SER A 292 -9.69 -7.27 13.11
CA SER A 292 -11.13 -7.19 12.91
C SER A 292 -11.85 -6.95 14.23
N LYS A 293 -13.04 -6.40 14.16
CA LYS A 293 -13.94 -6.33 15.30
C LYS A 293 -14.35 -7.77 15.65
N ASN A 294 -13.93 -8.27 16.82
CA ASN A 294 -14.43 -9.53 17.35
C ASN A 294 -15.90 -9.38 17.72
#